data_6268793b8c0920a9b4615eb904a34cff
#
_entry.id   6268793b8c0920a9b4615eb904a34cff
#
_cell.length_a   1.000
_cell.length_b   1.000
_cell.length_c   1.000
_cell.angle_alpha   90.00
_cell.angle_beta   90.00
_cell.angle_gamma   90.00
#
_symmetry.space_group_name_H-M   'P 1'
#
loop_
_entity.id
_entity.type
_entity.pdbx_description
1 polymer ?
#
loop_
_entity_poly.entity_id
_entity_poly.type
_entity_poly.pdbx_seq_one_letter_code
_entity_poly.pdbx_strand_id
1 'polypeptide(L)'
;MKQDRPNILLITCDQLRSDFVGCCGGSFMKTPNIDRLAEEGCVFENAYSPNPVCIPARHNLLTGLTARHHGFDDNYFGAEAKACPYYLPTFPQVLNDGGYETIAIGKMHFQPERRAAGFDYFLNMDELPRIREEDDYAMYLKEKGYGHLQSVHGVRTCLYMQPQRSLVPPEHHGSAWVADRAIEYLEATKGRTPFLLWAGFIHPHPPFDIPEGWEDLYKGKIPAPAKSKTPLSALAEENKQLGCAFDDEVKTRIRELYASAVSFADYQIGRILDALDRLGLKENTLVVFTSDHGEMLGDLDTYQKFLPYDASAKIPMVVRYPGHVKPGERRSYFVDLNDLLPTFLDEAGLEYPADYDLPGESIFVGDGRKNRKYQYMEHQRNNKRWCCLRDERYKYVYYYGDDEQLFDL
;
A
#
# COMPACT_ATOMS: atom_id res chain seq x y z
N MET A 1 -11.28 -0.54 35.08
CA MET A 1 -10.26 -1.39 34.45
C MET A 1 -9.67 -0.52 33.34
N LYS A 2 -8.35 -0.31 33.29
CA LYS A 2 -7.73 0.28 32.08
C LYS A 2 -8.06 -0.69 30.96
N GLN A 3 -8.79 -0.24 29.94
CA GLN A 3 -8.96 -0.99 28.70
C GLN A 3 -7.52 -1.18 28.17
N ASP A 4 -7.07 -2.41 28.05
CA ASP A 4 -5.74 -2.67 27.51
C ASP A 4 -5.73 -2.15 26.08
N ARG A 5 -4.97 -1.08 25.83
CA ARG A 5 -4.82 -0.49 24.50
C ARG A 5 -4.28 -1.53 23.55
N PRO A 6 -4.86 -1.70 22.34
CA PRO A 6 -4.38 -2.70 21.41
C PRO A 6 -3.00 -2.32 20.84
N ASN A 7 -2.21 -3.31 20.47
CA ASN A 7 -1.15 -3.13 19.51
C ASN A 7 -1.73 -2.87 18.13
N ILE A 8 -1.01 -2.17 17.28
CA ILE A 8 -1.40 -1.88 15.90
C ILE A 8 -0.30 -2.41 14.97
N LEU A 9 -0.65 -3.34 14.09
CA LEU A 9 0.20 -3.81 13.00
C LEU A 9 -0.40 -3.37 11.67
N LEU A 10 0.22 -2.38 11.04
CA LEU A 10 -0.13 -1.92 9.69
C LEU A 10 0.83 -2.56 8.68
N ILE A 11 0.31 -3.31 7.73
CA ILE A 11 1.06 -3.94 6.64
C ILE A 11 0.62 -3.31 5.32
N THR A 12 1.55 -2.75 4.59
CA THR A 12 1.27 -2.16 3.27
C THR A 12 2.15 -2.78 2.19
N CYS A 13 1.53 -3.13 1.05
CA CYS A 13 2.23 -3.48 -0.19
C CYS A 13 2.09 -2.32 -1.18
N ASP A 14 3.20 -1.87 -1.78
CA ASP A 14 3.15 -0.79 -2.77
C ASP A 14 2.58 -1.28 -4.09
N GLN A 15 1.64 -0.51 -4.66
CA GLN A 15 1.11 -0.73 -5.99
C GLN A 15 0.35 -2.06 -6.14
N LEU A 16 -0.28 -2.57 -5.06
CA LEU A 16 -0.99 -3.85 -5.08
C LEU A 16 -2.45 -3.67 -5.47
N ARG A 17 -2.83 -4.27 -6.58
CA ARG A 17 -4.22 -4.38 -7.06
C ARG A 17 -5.06 -5.24 -6.11
N SER A 18 -6.29 -4.82 -5.87
CA SER A 18 -7.25 -5.58 -5.07
C SER A 18 -7.53 -6.97 -5.67
N ASP A 19 -7.74 -7.06 -6.99
CA ASP A 19 -8.05 -8.31 -7.69
C ASP A 19 -6.84 -9.24 -7.92
N PHE A 20 -5.67 -8.91 -7.37
CA PHE A 20 -4.50 -9.80 -7.26
C PHE A 20 -4.30 -10.34 -5.83
N VAL A 21 -5.35 -10.32 -5.01
CA VAL A 21 -5.42 -10.96 -3.69
C VAL A 21 -6.59 -11.91 -3.66
N GLY A 22 -6.38 -13.16 -3.23
CA GLY A 22 -7.37 -14.24 -3.28
C GLY A 22 -8.71 -13.85 -2.63
N CYS A 23 -8.68 -13.44 -1.37
CA CYS A 23 -9.88 -13.04 -0.61
C CYS A 23 -10.58 -11.77 -1.15
N CYS A 24 -9.90 -10.98 -1.99
CA CYS A 24 -10.45 -9.78 -2.62
C CYS A 24 -10.94 -10.00 -4.06
N GLY A 25 -11.04 -11.24 -4.53
CA GLY A 25 -11.57 -11.60 -5.84
C GLY A 25 -10.56 -12.20 -6.82
N GLY A 26 -9.29 -12.24 -6.47
CA GLY A 26 -8.21 -12.83 -7.26
C GLY A 26 -8.19 -14.36 -7.21
N SER A 27 -9.23 -15.04 -7.68
CA SER A 27 -9.37 -16.49 -7.57
C SER A 27 -8.23 -17.31 -8.20
N PHE A 28 -7.44 -16.72 -9.10
CA PHE A 28 -6.25 -17.31 -9.70
C PHE A 28 -4.99 -17.12 -8.84
N MET A 29 -5.06 -16.26 -7.81
CA MET A 29 -3.92 -15.90 -6.96
C MET A 29 -3.69 -16.93 -5.84
N LYS A 30 -2.45 -16.99 -5.39
CA LYS A 30 -2.02 -17.77 -4.24
C LYS A 30 -1.52 -16.81 -3.16
N THR A 31 -2.43 -16.41 -2.29
CA THR A 31 -2.19 -15.50 -1.16
C THR A 31 -2.71 -16.12 0.17
N PRO A 32 -2.25 -17.34 0.51
CA PRO A 32 -2.85 -18.11 1.61
C PRO A 32 -2.74 -17.41 2.97
N ASN A 33 -1.76 -16.54 3.18
CA ASN A 33 -1.57 -15.88 4.46
C ASN A 33 -2.48 -14.65 4.60
N ILE A 34 -2.67 -13.88 3.53
CA ILE A 34 -3.64 -12.78 3.49
C ILE A 34 -5.06 -13.36 3.51
N ASP A 35 -5.30 -14.48 2.82
CA ASP A 35 -6.59 -15.17 2.83
C ASP A 35 -6.91 -15.69 4.25
N ARG A 36 -5.94 -16.27 4.97
CA ARG A 36 -6.07 -16.62 6.39
C ARG A 36 -6.39 -15.42 7.26
N LEU A 37 -5.72 -14.28 7.03
CA LEU A 37 -6.02 -13.04 7.75
C LEU A 37 -7.48 -12.61 7.55
N ALA A 38 -8.02 -12.77 6.34
CA ALA A 38 -9.42 -12.51 6.01
C ALA A 38 -10.39 -13.51 6.65
N GLU A 39 -10.04 -14.79 6.67
CA GLU A 39 -10.82 -15.84 7.35
C GLU A 39 -10.92 -15.61 8.86
N GLU A 40 -9.86 -15.07 9.48
CA GLU A 40 -9.81 -14.72 10.90
C GLU A 40 -10.34 -13.31 11.19
N GLY A 41 -10.65 -12.52 10.17
CA GLY A 41 -11.00 -11.10 10.25
C GLY A 41 -12.10 -10.69 9.28
N CYS A 42 -11.94 -9.51 8.69
CA CYS A 42 -12.91 -8.87 7.81
C CYS A 42 -12.26 -8.37 6.53
N VAL A 43 -12.94 -8.52 5.38
CA VAL A 43 -12.58 -7.92 4.09
C VAL A 43 -13.48 -6.72 3.82
N PHE A 44 -12.88 -5.57 3.50
CA PHE A 44 -13.59 -4.41 2.98
C PHE A 44 -13.63 -4.46 1.45
N GLU A 45 -14.81 -4.68 0.88
CA GLU A 45 -14.98 -4.92 -0.55
C GLU A 45 -14.81 -3.66 -1.40
N ASN A 46 -15.04 -2.50 -0.81
CA ASN A 46 -14.97 -1.19 -1.46
C ASN A 46 -13.95 -0.26 -0.78
N ALA A 47 -12.69 -0.73 -0.73
CA ALA A 47 -11.55 0.05 -0.26
C ALA A 47 -10.86 0.78 -1.41
N TYR A 48 -10.55 2.06 -1.24
CA TYR A 48 -9.98 2.91 -2.28
C TYR A 48 -8.78 3.73 -1.80
N SER A 49 -7.88 4.03 -2.74
CA SER A 49 -6.89 5.08 -2.59
C SER A 49 -7.52 6.42 -2.98
N PRO A 50 -7.60 7.42 -2.10
CA PRO A 50 -8.16 8.73 -2.46
C PRO A 50 -7.28 9.49 -3.46
N ASN A 51 -5.98 9.17 -3.51
CA ASN A 51 -5.02 9.64 -4.52
C ASN A 51 -4.18 8.46 -4.99
N PRO A 52 -4.48 7.82 -6.14
CA PRO A 52 -3.81 6.59 -6.54
C PRO A 52 -2.39 6.82 -7.08
N VAL A 53 -1.50 7.28 -6.20
CA VAL A 53 -0.06 7.45 -6.42
C VAL A 53 0.68 7.49 -5.08
N CYS A 54 1.91 6.97 -5.01
CA CYS A 54 2.59 6.60 -3.76
C CYS A 54 2.66 7.74 -2.72
N ILE A 55 3.30 8.88 -3.04
CA ILE A 55 3.52 9.96 -2.06
C ILE A 55 2.20 10.55 -1.55
N PRO A 56 1.25 10.98 -2.40
CA PRO A 56 -0.07 11.43 -1.95
C PRO A 56 -0.82 10.40 -1.11
N ALA A 57 -0.95 9.15 -1.59
CA ALA A 57 -1.66 8.09 -0.88
C ALA A 57 -1.09 7.83 0.52
N ARG A 58 0.24 7.79 0.64
CA ARG A 58 0.92 7.58 1.93
C ARG A 58 0.79 8.77 2.86
N HIS A 59 0.67 10.00 2.33
CA HIS A 59 0.38 11.19 3.15
C HIS A 59 -1.10 11.29 3.51
N ASN A 60 -2.04 10.83 2.67
CA ASN A 60 -3.43 10.61 3.07
C ASN A 60 -3.51 9.66 4.28
N LEU A 61 -2.83 8.51 4.19
CA LEU A 61 -2.76 7.53 5.28
C LEU A 61 -2.12 8.14 6.54
N LEU A 62 -0.99 8.83 6.40
CA LEU A 62 -0.19 9.36 7.50
C LEU A 62 -0.91 10.44 8.30
N THR A 63 -1.63 11.34 7.62
CA THR A 63 -2.26 12.53 8.20
C THR A 63 -3.78 12.43 8.34
N GLY A 64 -4.42 11.46 7.68
CA GLY A 64 -5.88 11.37 7.56
C GLY A 64 -6.50 12.47 6.70
N LEU A 65 -5.69 13.30 6.03
CA LEU A 65 -6.11 14.50 5.30
C LEU A 65 -5.98 14.32 3.78
N THR A 66 -6.71 15.13 3.03
CA THR A 66 -6.65 15.14 1.57
C THR A 66 -5.40 15.83 1.03
N ALA A 67 -5.08 15.63 -0.24
CA ALA A 67 -3.97 16.28 -0.94
C ALA A 67 -3.98 17.81 -0.82
N ARG A 68 -5.16 18.41 -0.73
CA ARG A 68 -5.32 19.86 -0.50
C ARG A 68 -4.68 20.35 0.79
N HIS A 69 -4.69 19.53 1.85
CA HIS A 69 -4.16 19.92 3.17
C HIS A 69 -2.67 19.60 3.30
N HIS A 70 -2.23 18.41 2.89
CA HIS A 70 -0.83 18.03 3.01
C HIS A 70 0.04 18.48 1.82
N GLY A 71 -0.55 18.97 0.73
CA GLY A 71 0.15 19.60 -0.39
C GLY A 71 0.74 18.66 -1.42
N PHE A 72 0.54 17.35 -1.30
CA PHE A 72 1.00 16.36 -2.29
C PHE A 72 -0.14 15.91 -3.18
N ASP A 73 -0.08 16.26 -4.43
CA ASP A 73 -1.02 15.90 -5.51
C ASP A 73 -0.40 14.99 -6.57
N ASP A 74 0.94 14.84 -6.55
CA ASP A 74 1.72 13.88 -7.35
C ASP A 74 3.01 13.49 -6.59
N ASN A 75 3.80 12.58 -7.16
CA ASN A 75 5.15 12.28 -6.69
C ASN A 75 6.11 13.40 -7.12
N TYR A 76 6.70 14.08 -6.15
CA TYR A 76 7.67 15.14 -6.37
C TYR A 76 9.06 14.68 -5.94
N PHE A 77 10.04 14.73 -6.84
CA PHE A 77 11.40 14.26 -6.62
C PHE A 77 12.44 15.33 -6.94
N GLY A 78 13.63 15.20 -6.39
CA GLY A 78 14.77 16.06 -6.69
C GLY A 78 14.51 17.53 -6.35
N ALA A 79 14.66 18.43 -7.33
CA ALA A 79 14.45 19.85 -7.14
C ALA A 79 12.99 20.27 -6.91
N GLU A 80 12.05 19.40 -7.26
CA GLU A 80 10.61 19.61 -7.06
C GLU A 80 10.11 18.97 -5.75
N ALA A 81 10.98 18.29 -5.01
CA ALA A 81 10.60 17.64 -3.75
C ALA A 81 9.99 18.64 -2.78
N LYS A 82 8.79 18.33 -2.31
CA LYS A 82 8.07 19.08 -1.27
C LYS A 82 8.31 18.42 0.08
N ALA A 83 8.14 19.16 1.17
CA ALA A 83 8.12 18.59 2.51
C ALA A 83 6.68 18.63 3.04
N CYS A 84 6.23 17.52 3.64
CA CYS A 84 4.97 17.53 4.38
C CYS A 84 5.04 18.58 5.49
N PRO A 85 4.05 19.45 5.63
CA PRO A 85 4.06 20.48 6.66
C PRO A 85 4.23 19.87 8.07
N TYR A 86 5.17 20.39 8.85
CA TYR A 86 5.48 19.87 10.19
C TYR A 86 4.37 20.10 11.21
N TYR A 87 3.49 21.06 10.94
CA TYR A 87 2.35 21.36 11.82
C TYR A 87 1.16 20.42 11.63
N LEU A 88 1.18 19.57 10.59
CA LEU A 88 0.14 18.55 10.39
C LEU A 88 0.42 17.37 11.31
N PRO A 89 -0.48 17.04 12.23
CA PRO A 89 -0.35 15.84 13.04
C PRO A 89 -0.36 14.59 12.18
N THR A 90 0.45 13.62 12.57
CA THR A 90 0.50 12.29 11.94
C THR A 90 0.03 11.24 12.94
N PHE A 91 -0.61 10.15 12.48
CA PHE A 91 -1.07 9.15 13.43
C PHE A 91 0.08 8.52 14.26
N PRO A 92 1.31 8.30 13.73
CA PRO A 92 2.42 7.83 14.57
C PRO A 92 2.79 8.82 15.67
N GLN A 93 2.79 10.15 15.37
CA GLN A 93 3.08 11.15 16.39
C GLN A 93 2.03 11.15 17.50
N VAL A 94 0.74 11.13 17.15
CA VAL A 94 -0.34 11.14 18.14
C VAL A 94 -0.32 9.85 18.98
N LEU A 95 -0.05 8.70 18.38
CA LEU A 95 0.11 7.44 19.10
C LEU A 95 1.33 7.47 20.03
N ASN A 96 2.46 8.01 19.56
CA ASN A 96 3.67 8.15 20.37
C ASN A 96 3.44 9.07 21.58
N ASP A 97 2.85 10.24 21.37
CA ASP A 97 2.46 11.16 22.44
C ASP A 97 1.45 10.50 23.40
N GLY A 98 0.64 9.57 22.89
CA GLY A 98 -0.28 8.74 23.67
C GLY A 98 0.38 7.59 24.42
N GLY A 99 1.70 7.38 24.28
CA GLY A 99 2.47 6.36 24.99
C GLY A 99 2.60 5.02 24.26
N TYR A 100 2.40 4.99 22.94
CA TYR A 100 2.76 3.88 22.08
C TYR A 100 4.25 3.93 21.73
N GLU A 101 4.88 2.78 21.63
CA GLU A 101 6.15 2.64 20.92
C GLU A 101 5.87 2.54 19.43
N THR A 102 6.50 3.41 18.60
CA THR A 102 6.15 3.54 17.19
C THR A 102 7.34 3.20 16.30
N ILE A 103 7.13 2.26 15.35
CA ILE A 103 8.19 1.83 14.44
C ILE A 103 7.68 1.71 13.00
N ALA A 104 8.49 2.21 12.06
CA ALA A 104 8.32 2.02 10.63
C ALA A 104 9.47 1.18 10.06
N ILE A 105 9.13 0.16 9.26
CA ILE A 105 10.11 -0.74 8.61
C ILE A 105 9.76 -0.87 7.14
N GLY A 106 10.71 -0.61 6.25
CA GLY A 106 10.55 -0.76 4.82
C GLY A 106 10.18 0.54 4.12
N LYS A 107 9.39 0.44 3.04
CA LYS A 107 9.02 1.59 2.22
C LYS A 107 7.99 2.47 2.91
N MET A 108 8.39 3.69 3.23
CA MET A 108 7.49 4.74 3.72
C MET A 108 7.25 5.83 2.68
N HIS A 109 8.24 6.17 1.88
CA HIS A 109 8.18 7.17 0.83
C HIS A 109 7.75 8.55 1.34
N PHE A 110 8.17 8.88 2.56
CA PHE A 110 7.92 10.19 3.17
C PHE A 110 8.78 11.27 2.51
N GLN A 111 8.36 12.52 2.65
CA GLN A 111 9.12 13.67 2.15
C GLN A 111 9.40 14.65 3.31
N PRO A 112 10.70 14.91 3.60
CA PRO A 112 11.89 14.24 3.06
C PRO A 112 12.01 12.76 3.47
N GLU A 113 12.78 11.97 2.72
CA GLU A 113 12.85 10.49 2.79
C GLU A 113 13.08 9.96 4.20
N ARG A 114 13.99 10.55 4.98
CA ARG A 114 14.27 10.14 6.36
C ARG A 114 13.52 10.93 7.43
N ARG A 115 12.39 11.53 7.09
CA ARG A 115 11.54 12.16 8.09
C ARG A 115 10.95 11.10 9.01
N ALA A 116 11.21 11.22 10.31
CA ALA A 116 10.69 10.28 11.31
C ALA A 116 9.16 10.29 11.43
N ALA A 117 8.50 11.39 11.06
CA ALA A 117 7.03 11.53 11.02
C ALA A 117 6.29 11.07 12.29
N GLY A 118 6.97 11.12 13.44
CA GLY A 118 6.43 10.67 14.72
C GLY A 118 6.81 9.23 15.11
N PHE A 119 7.60 8.52 14.30
CA PHE A 119 8.12 7.22 14.68
C PHE A 119 9.36 7.32 15.57
N ASP A 120 9.43 6.49 16.63
CA ASP A 120 10.60 6.33 17.49
C ASP A 120 11.74 5.64 16.75
N TYR A 121 11.39 4.63 15.92
CA TYR A 121 12.34 3.85 15.12
C TYR A 121 11.93 3.86 13.66
N PHE A 122 12.89 4.06 12.78
CA PHE A 122 12.67 4.13 11.36
C PHE A 122 13.77 3.38 10.58
N LEU A 123 13.44 2.20 10.09
CA LEU A 123 14.32 1.38 9.24
C LEU A 123 13.88 1.54 7.78
N ASN A 124 14.56 2.42 7.06
CA ASN A 124 14.20 2.85 5.71
C ASN A 124 14.61 1.85 4.63
N MET A 125 13.73 1.65 3.67
CA MET A 125 14.00 0.94 2.42
C MET A 125 13.32 1.69 1.28
N ASP A 126 14.08 2.54 0.58
CA ASP A 126 13.57 3.33 -0.54
C ASP A 126 13.72 2.61 -1.88
N GLU A 127 12.80 2.89 -2.80
CA GLU A 127 12.90 2.40 -4.18
C GLU A 127 14.16 2.89 -4.90
N LEU A 128 14.58 4.12 -4.60
CA LEU A 128 15.70 4.82 -5.20
C LEU A 128 16.46 5.59 -4.12
N PRO A 129 17.22 4.91 -3.25
CA PRO A 129 17.97 5.59 -2.22
C PRO A 129 18.94 6.61 -2.86
N ARG A 130 18.76 7.90 -2.51
CA ARG A 130 19.59 8.99 -3.03
C ARG A 130 21.02 8.89 -2.52
N ILE A 131 21.14 8.52 -1.27
CA ILE A 131 22.41 8.26 -0.58
C ILE A 131 22.29 6.85 -0.01
N ARG A 132 23.13 5.96 -0.48
CA ARG A 132 23.10 4.54 -0.12
C ARG A 132 23.25 4.32 1.39
N GLU A 133 24.09 5.12 2.02
CA GLU A 133 24.38 5.08 3.45
C GLU A 133 23.20 5.53 4.31
N GLU A 134 22.20 6.15 3.71
CA GLU A 134 20.96 6.57 4.36
C GLU A 134 19.81 5.55 4.19
N ASP A 135 20.03 4.47 3.45
CA ASP A 135 19.08 3.38 3.26
C ASP A 135 19.50 2.14 4.04
N ASP A 136 18.70 1.74 5.01
CA ASP A 136 19.05 0.67 5.94
C ASP A 136 19.11 -0.71 5.24
N TYR A 137 18.24 -0.93 4.22
CA TYR A 137 18.29 -2.14 3.43
C TYR A 137 19.54 -2.19 2.52
N ALA A 138 19.90 -1.10 1.88
CA ALA A 138 21.11 -1.04 1.06
C ALA A 138 22.38 -1.26 1.91
N MET A 139 22.41 -0.76 3.14
CA MET A 139 23.48 -1.01 4.08
C MET A 139 23.52 -2.47 4.54
N TYR A 140 22.36 -3.07 4.83
CA TYR A 140 22.27 -4.50 5.10
C TYR A 140 22.83 -5.34 3.94
N LEU A 141 22.46 -5.05 2.71
CA LEU A 141 23.01 -5.75 1.54
C LEU A 141 24.53 -5.59 1.41
N LYS A 142 25.07 -4.41 1.73
CA LYS A 142 26.52 -4.19 1.76
C LYS A 142 27.20 -5.09 2.78
N GLU A 143 26.64 -5.23 3.98
CA GLU A 143 27.16 -6.13 5.03
C GLU A 143 27.08 -7.61 4.62
N LYS A 144 26.08 -8.01 3.84
CA LYS A 144 25.93 -9.36 3.30
C LYS A 144 26.79 -9.65 2.05
N GLY A 145 27.64 -8.71 1.63
CA GLY A 145 28.54 -8.89 0.49
C GLY A 145 27.98 -8.42 -0.86
N TYR A 146 26.76 -7.87 -0.89
CA TYR A 146 26.10 -7.34 -2.09
C TYR A 146 26.36 -5.84 -2.31
N GLY A 147 27.38 -5.28 -1.67
CA GLY A 147 27.72 -3.85 -1.79
C GLY A 147 28.07 -3.38 -3.20
N HIS A 148 28.34 -4.29 -4.13
CA HIS A 148 28.60 -3.98 -5.54
C HIS A 148 27.32 -3.70 -6.36
N LEU A 149 26.14 -4.07 -5.85
CA LEU A 149 24.88 -3.82 -6.54
C LEU A 149 24.53 -2.33 -6.45
N GLN A 150 24.38 -1.67 -7.60
CA GLN A 150 23.97 -0.26 -7.67
C GLN A 150 22.44 -0.09 -7.54
N SER A 151 21.70 -1.07 -8.03
CA SER A 151 20.23 -1.08 -7.98
C SER A 151 19.79 -2.25 -7.11
N VAL A 152 19.39 -1.95 -5.87
CA VAL A 152 19.07 -2.95 -4.85
C VAL A 152 17.69 -3.60 -5.04
N HIS A 153 16.84 -3.01 -5.88
CA HIS A 153 15.48 -3.48 -6.20
C HIS A 153 15.33 -3.72 -7.71
N GLY A 154 16.36 -4.27 -8.37
CA GLY A 154 16.35 -4.47 -9.82
C GLY A 154 16.73 -3.22 -10.61
N VAL A 155 17.04 -3.41 -11.89
CA VAL A 155 17.51 -2.34 -12.79
C VAL A 155 16.33 -1.47 -13.24
N ARG A 156 16.32 -0.20 -12.83
CA ARG A 156 15.19 0.71 -13.11
C ARG A 156 15.31 1.47 -14.43
N THR A 157 16.50 1.93 -14.80
CA THR A 157 16.69 2.92 -15.89
C THR A 157 16.18 2.48 -17.25
N CYS A 158 16.44 1.24 -17.64
CA CYS A 158 16.02 0.70 -18.94
C CYS A 158 15.12 -0.55 -18.83
N LEU A 159 15.00 -1.11 -17.63
CA LEU A 159 14.26 -2.36 -17.40
C LEU A 159 13.13 -2.20 -16.37
N TYR A 160 12.67 -0.97 -16.12
CA TYR A 160 11.71 -0.68 -15.04
C TYR A 160 10.47 -1.58 -15.08
N MET A 161 9.83 -1.71 -16.24
CA MET A 161 8.66 -2.56 -16.41
C MET A 161 8.99 -3.94 -17.00
N GLN A 162 10.25 -4.20 -17.34
CA GLN A 162 10.60 -5.47 -17.97
C GLN A 162 10.80 -6.59 -16.94
N PRO A 163 10.53 -7.84 -17.33
CA PRO A 163 10.80 -9.01 -16.53
C PRO A 163 12.25 -9.09 -16.09
N GLN A 164 12.48 -9.25 -14.79
CA GLN A 164 13.81 -9.37 -14.20
C GLN A 164 13.84 -10.51 -13.19
N ARG A 165 15.02 -11.06 -12.96
CA ARG A 165 15.32 -11.93 -11.83
C ARG A 165 16.06 -11.13 -10.79
N SER A 166 15.73 -11.31 -9.51
CA SER A 166 16.45 -10.67 -8.42
C SER A 166 17.94 -11.06 -8.44
N LEU A 167 18.79 -10.07 -8.19
CA LEU A 167 20.24 -10.26 -8.06
C LEU A 167 20.64 -10.73 -6.66
N VAL A 168 19.69 -10.77 -5.73
CA VAL A 168 19.91 -11.30 -4.38
C VAL A 168 19.04 -12.53 -4.16
N PRO A 169 19.49 -13.49 -3.34
CA PRO A 169 18.70 -14.68 -3.04
C PRO A 169 17.45 -14.33 -2.20
N PRO A 170 16.44 -15.24 -2.13
CA PRO A 170 15.16 -14.96 -1.46
C PRO A 170 15.29 -14.46 -0.03
N GLU A 171 16.26 -15.00 0.75
CA GLU A 171 16.49 -14.64 2.15
C GLU A 171 17.09 -13.24 2.34
N HIS A 172 17.65 -12.65 1.30
CA HIS A 172 18.20 -11.29 1.33
C HIS A 172 17.37 -10.28 0.55
N HIS A 173 16.29 -10.73 -0.09
CA HIS A 173 15.39 -9.85 -0.84
C HIS A 173 14.71 -8.85 0.08
N GLY A 174 14.40 -7.64 -0.43
CA GLY A 174 13.79 -6.56 0.36
C GLY A 174 12.53 -6.97 1.11
N SER A 175 11.65 -7.81 0.50
CA SER A 175 10.46 -8.32 1.20
C SER A 175 10.82 -9.22 2.38
N ALA A 176 11.87 -10.06 2.25
CA ALA A 176 12.34 -10.89 3.37
C ALA A 176 12.96 -10.04 4.48
N TRP A 177 13.73 -9.03 4.10
CA TRP A 177 14.34 -8.09 5.06
C TRP A 177 13.28 -7.35 5.89
N VAL A 178 12.19 -6.86 5.27
CA VAL A 178 11.07 -6.22 6.01
C VAL A 178 10.49 -7.19 7.03
N ALA A 179 10.22 -8.44 6.62
CA ALA A 179 9.69 -9.44 7.54
C ALA A 179 10.65 -9.77 8.68
N ASP A 180 11.94 -9.95 8.39
CA ASP A 180 12.96 -10.22 9.41
C ASP A 180 13.05 -9.10 10.44
N ARG A 181 13.12 -7.83 10.00
CA ARG A 181 13.16 -6.67 10.92
C ARG A 181 11.88 -6.54 11.75
N ALA A 182 10.71 -6.79 11.14
CA ALA A 182 9.44 -6.78 11.87
C ALA A 182 9.39 -7.89 12.95
N ILE A 183 9.83 -9.11 12.62
CA ILE A 183 9.88 -10.24 13.56
C ILE A 183 10.86 -9.95 14.69
N GLU A 184 12.05 -9.46 14.39
CA GLU A 184 13.05 -9.08 15.40
C GLU A 184 12.51 -8.04 16.38
N TYR A 185 11.79 -7.03 15.87
CA TYR A 185 11.12 -6.05 16.72
C TYR A 185 10.08 -6.71 17.64
N LEU A 186 9.18 -7.53 17.10
CA LEU A 186 8.15 -8.22 17.87
C LEU A 186 8.78 -9.12 18.97
N GLU A 187 9.86 -9.83 18.66
CA GLU A 187 10.58 -10.67 19.62
C GLU A 187 11.29 -9.86 20.71
N ALA A 188 11.80 -8.68 20.37
CA ALA A 188 12.47 -7.82 21.33
C ALA A 188 11.48 -7.14 22.30
N THR A 189 10.37 -6.61 21.77
CA THR A 189 9.37 -5.90 22.60
C THR A 189 8.44 -6.84 23.36
N LYS A 190 8.03 -7.95 22.76
CA LYS A 190 7.06 -8.93 23.33
C LYS A 190 5.76 -8.29 23.84
N GLY A 191 5.36 -7.15 23.25
CA GLY A 191 4.15 -6.43 23.62
C GLY A 191 4.16 -5.84 25.05
N ARG A 192 5.32 -5.54 25.60
CA ARG A 192 5.43 -4.93 26.95
C ARG A 192 4.85 -3.52 27.01
N THR A 193 4.93 -2.81 25.91
CA THR A 193 4.30 -1.50 25.68
C THR A 193 3.38 -1.63 24.48
N PRO A 194 2.20 -0.99 24.44
CA PRO A 194 1.43 -0.93 23.20
C PRO A 194 2.28 -0.37 22.08
N PHE A 195 2.22 -0.98 20.91
CA PHE A 195 3.06 -0.56 19.78
C PHE A 195 2.25 -0.27 18.53
N LEU A 196 2.79 0.61 17.69
CA LEU A 196 2.48 0.75 16.28
C LEU A 196 3.66 0.19 15.48
N LEU A 197 3.46 -0.88 14.74
CA LEU A 197 4.41 -1.38 13.75
C LEU A 197 3.84 -1.20 12.34
N TRP A 198 4.48 -0.38 11.52
CA TRP A 198 4.17 -0.27 10.10
C TRP A 198 5.23 -1.00 9.27
N ALA A 199 4.84 -2.14 8.68
CA ALA A 199 5.67 -2.93 7.77
C ALA A 199 5.29 -2.60 6.31
N GLY A 200 6.16 -1.87 5.60
CA GLY A 200 5.96 -1.40 4.24
C GLY A 200 6.77 -2.19 3.22
N PHE A 201 6.09 -2.99 2.39
CA PHE A 201 6.71 -3.75 1.31
C PHE A 201 6.76 -2.92 0.03
N ILE A 202 7.89 -2.99 -0.72
CA ILE A 202 7.96 -2.41 -2.07
C ILE A 202 7.17 -3.29 -3.04
N HIS A 203 7.32 -4.63 -2.97
CA HIS A 203 6.56 -5.54 -3.84
C HIS A 203 5.04 -5.39 -3.65
N PRO A 204 4.28 -5.47 -4.76
CA PRO A 204 4.65 -5.81 -6.14
C PRO A 204 5.02 -4.63 -7.06
N HIS A 205 5.34 -3.44 -6.52
CA HIS A 205 5.82 -2.29 -7.32
C HIS A 205 7.04 -2.69 -8.18
N PRO A 206 7.11 -2.27 -9.46
CA PRO A 206 8.28 -2.55 -10.30
C PRO A 206 9.56 -1.82 -9.78
N PRO A 207 10.77 -2.32 -10.10
CA PRO A 207 11.06 -3.42 -11.03
C PRO A 207 10.54 -4.76 -10.54
N PHE A 208 10.18 -5.66 -11.49
CA PHE A 208 9.71 -7.00 -11.15
C PHE A 208 10.91 -7.93 -10.99
N ASP A 209 11.68 -7.72 -9.93
CA ASP A 209 12.91 -8.45 -9.59
C ASP A 209 12.61 -9.67 -8.71
N ILE A 210 11.98 -10.65 -9.30
CA ILE A 210 11.47 -11.81 -8.57
C ILE A 210 12.61 -12.72 -8.09
N PRO A 211 12.62 -13.15 -6.80
CA PRO A 211 13.63 -14.06 -6.29
C PRO A 211 13.59 -15.43 -6.95
N GLU A 212 14.75 -16.09 -6.96
CA GLU A 212 14.90 -17.44 -7.51
C GLU A 212 13.88 -18.42 -6.91
N GLY A 213 13.23 -19.21 -7.78
CA GLY A 213 12.22 -20.20 -7.41
C GLY A 213 10.80 -19.68 -7.33
N TRP A 214 10.58 -18.37 -7.45
CA TRP A 214 9.25 -17.75 -7.46
C TRP A 214 8.81 -17.29 -8.85
N GLU A 215 9.74 -17.12 -9.76
CA GLU A 215 9.52 -16.48 -11.07
C GLU A 215 8.52 -17.22 -11.99
N ASP A 216 8.38 -18.52 -11.84
CA ASP A 216 7.52 -19.34 -12.72
C ASP A 216 6.21 -19.82 -12.06
N LEU A 217 5.88 -19.30 -10.87
CA LEU A 217 4.71 -19.72 -10.11
C LEU A 217 3.39 -19.55 -10.88
N TYR A 218 3.31 -18.52 -11.70
CA TYR A 218 2.12 -18.14 -12.48
C TYR A 218 2.26 -18.29 -13.99
N LYS A 219 3.32 -18.91 -14.48
CA LYS A 219 3.55 -19.09 -15.92
C LYS A 219 2.36 -19.74 -16.62
N GLY A 220 1.76 -19.03 -17.58
CA GLY A 220 0.59 -19.47 -18.34
C GLY A 220 -0.73 -19.52 -17.53
N LYS A 221 -0.83 -18.88 -16.35
CA LYS A 221 -2.01 -18.97 -15.46
C LYS A 221 -2.73 -17.67 -15.23
N ILE A 222 -2.18 -16.54 -15.68
CA ILE A 222 -2.74 -15.22 -15.42
C ILE A 222 -3.75 -14.84 -16.49
N PRO A 223 -4.93 -14.29 -16.12
CA PRO A 223 -5.90 -13.80 -17.07
C PRO A 223 -5.33 -12.68 -17.95
N ALA A 224 -5.75 -12.63 -19.21
CA ALA A 224 -5.42 -11.54 -20.10
C ALA A 224 -5.93 -10.20 -19.56
N PRO A 225 -5.25 -9.07 -19.85
CA PRO A 225 -5.70 -7.77 -19.42
C PRO A 225 -7.04 -7.37 -20.06
N ALA A 226 -7.84 -6.59 -19.35
CA ALA A 226 -9.10 -6.06 -19.83
C ALA A 226 -8.86 -5.09 -21.00
N LYS A 227 -9.66 -5.19 -22.05
CA LYS A 227 -9.60 -4.27 -23.21
C LYS A 227 -10.52 -3.08 -22.99
N SER A 228 -10.11 -1.90 -23.45
CA SER A 228 -10.98 -0.73 -23.45
C SER A 228 -12.12 -0.89 -24.47
N LYS A 229 -13.33 -0.50 -24.05
CA LYS A 229 -14.54 -0.41 -24.91
C LYS A 229 -14.91 1.04 -25.24
N THR A 230 -14.22 1.99 -24.63
CA THR A 230 -14.49 3.44 -24.77
C THR A 230 -13.17 4.18 -25.04
N PRO A 231 -13.22 5.39 -25.60
CA PRO A 231 -12.06 6.26 -25.70
C PRO A 231 -11.40 6.46 -24.32
N LEU A 232 -10.08 6.53 -24.31
CA LEU A 232 -9.30 6.79 -23.09
C LEU A 232 -9.15 8.30 -22.88
N SER A 233 -8.99 8.73 -21.64
CA SER A 233 -8.59 10.10 -21.33
C SER A 233 -7.16 10.38 -21.80
N ALA A 234 -6.82 11.65 -21.96
CA ALA A 234 -5.48 12.06 -22.39
C ALA A 234 -4.37 11.55 -21.44
N LEU A 235 -4.66 11.44 -20.13
CA LEU A 235 -3.73 10.87 -19.16
C LEU A 235 -3.58 9.36 -19.35
N ALA A 236 -4.66 8.65 -19.65
CA ALA A 236 -4.62 7.22 -19.91
C ALA A 236 -3.86 6.89 -21.21
N GLU A 237 -3.98 7.73 -22.25
CA GLU A 237 -3.19 7.59 -23.47
C GLU A 237 -1.69 7.80 -23.23
N GLU A 238 -1.28 8.70 -22.31
CA GLU A 238 0.13 8.80 -21.89
C GLU A 238 0.62 7.53 -21.21
N ASN A 239 -0.17 6.97 -20.30
CA ASN A 239 0.17 5.73 -19.60
C ASN A 239 0.24 4.52 -20.55
N LYS A 240 -0.54 4.52 -21.62
CA LYS A 240 -0.49 3.51 -22.68
C LYS A 240 0.87 3.46 -23.36
N GLN A 241 1.50 4.62 -23.58
CA GLN A 241 2.81 4.69 -24.23
C GLN A 241 3.90 3.94 -23.49
N LEU A 242 3.79 3.77 -22.16
CA LEU A 242 4.76 3.03 -21.36
C LEU A 242 4.86 1.54 -21.77
N GLY A 243 3.79 0.95 -22.27
CA GLY A 243 3.75 -0.43 -22.74
C GLY A 243 3.81 -0.62 -24.25
N CYS A 244 3.86 0.45 -25.05
CA CYS A 244 3.82 0.37 -26.52
C CYS A 244 5.02 -0.38 -27.12
N ALA A 245 6.16 -0.38 -26.43
CA ALA A 245 7.38 -1.05 -26.87
C ALA A 245 7.40 -2.54 -26.55
N PHE A 246 6.42 -3.07 -25.82
CA PHE A 246 6.38 -4.46 -25.40
C PHE A 246 5.53 -5.30 -26.34
N ASP A 247 6.03 -6.45 -26.75
CA ASP A 247 5.23 -7.48 -27.40
C ASP A 247 4.30 -8.20 -26.40
N ASP A 248 3.40 -9.03 -26.90
CA ASP A 248 2.39 -9.69 -26.08
C ASP A 248 3.01 -10.75 -25.13
N GLU A 249 4.16 -11.33 -25.46
CA GLU A 249 4.89 -12.25 -24.59
C GLU A 249 5.45 -11.51 -23.38
N VAL A 250 6.11 -10.37 -23.58
CA VAL A 250 6.62 -9.51 -22.52
C VAL A 250 5.48 -8.98 -21.64
N LYS A 251 4.37 -8.54 -22.23
CA LYS A 251 3.19 -8.09 -21.48
C LYS A 251 2.61 -9.18 -20.59
N THR A 252 2.52 -10.40 -21.10
CA THR A 252 2.07 -11.56 -20.33
C THR A 252 3.04 -11.85 -19.19
N ARG A 253 4.33 -11.84 -19.47
CA ARG A 253 5.36 -12.12 -18.46
C ARG A 253 5.39 -11.09 -17.35
N ILE A 254 5.18 -9.82 -17.65
CA ILE A 254 5.04 -8.75 -16.65
C ILE A 254 3.92 -9.09 -15.65
N ARG A 255 2.75 -9.52 -16.13
CA ARG A 255 1.62 -9.88 -15.26
C ARG A 255 1.92 -11.12 -14.40
N GLU A 256 2.60 -12.12 -14.97
CA GLU A 256 3.01 -13.32 -14.24
C GLU A 256 3.99 -12.98 -13.10
N LEU A 257 4.98 -12.13 -13.37
CA LEU A 257 5.96 -11.74 -12.36
C LEU A 257 5.34 -10.83 -11.29
N TYR A 258 4.44 -9.94 -11.67
CA TYR A 258 3.67 -9.17 -10.70
C TYR A 258 2.90 -10.09 -9.73
N ALA A 259 2.21 -11.11 -10.23
CA ALA A 259 1.52 -12.10 -9.39
C ALA A 259 2.49 -12.89 -8.51
N SER A 260 3.67 -13.23 -9.03
CA SER A 260 4.74 -13.88 -8.26
C SER A 260 5.28 -12.99 -7.14
N ALA A 261 5.45 -11.70 -7.40
CA ALA A 261 5.84 -10.71 -6.39
C ALA A 261 4.80 -10.63 -5.25
N VAL A 262 3.51 -10.62 -5.59
CA VAL A 262 2.41 -10.64 -4.61
C VAL A 262 2.49 -11.89 -3.74
N SER A 263 2.66 -13.08 -4.33
CA SER A 263 2.74 -14.33 -3.54
C SER A 263 4.01 -14.40 -2.70
N PHE A 264 5.12 -13.83 -3.15
CA PHE A 264 6.33 -13.76 -2.33
C PHE A 264 6.15 -12.78 -1.16
N ALA A 265 5.49 -11.65 -1.37
CA ALA A 265 5.13 -10.73 -0.29
C ALA A 265 4.16 -11.40 0.70
N ASP A 266 3.12 -12.12 0.21
CA ASP A 266 2.20 -12.89 1.04
C ASP A 266 2.93 -13.89 1.96
N TYR A 267 3.90 -14.62 1.41
CA TYR A 267 4.72 -15.55 2.21
C TYR A 267 5.46 -14.80 3.34
N GLN A 268 6.05 -13.64 3.07
CA GLN A 268 6.75 -12.85 4.07
C GLN A 268 5.79 -12.25 5.12
N ILE A 269 4.60 -11.81 4.70
CA ILE A 269 3.52 -11.37 5.59
C ILE A 269 3.11 -12.51 6.52
N GLY A 270 2.98 -13.73 6.00
CA GLY A 270 2.70 -14.92 6.79
C GLY A 270 3.69 -15.13 7.92
N ARG A 271 4.98 -14.93 7.68
CA ARG A 271 6.03 -15.03 8.70
C ARG A 271 5.84 -14.01 9.85
N ILE A 272 5.43 -12.78 9.52
CA ILE A 272 5.12 -11.75 10.54
C ILE A 272 3.90 -12.17 11.37
N LEU A 273 2.82 -12.61 10.70
CA LEU A 273 1.60 -13.06 11.37
C LEU A 273 1.86 -14.26 12.29
N ASP A 274 2.65 -15.23 11.84
CA ASP A 274 3.05 -16.40 12.63
C ASP A 274 3.89 -16.02 13.86
N ALA A 275 4.76 -15.00 13.71
CA ALA A 275 5.51 -14.48 14.85
C ALA A 275 4.60 -13.80 15.87
N LEU A 276 3.61 -13.02 15.42
CA LEU A 276 2.61 -12.40 16.28
C LEU A 276 1.82 -13.45 17.08
N ASP A 277 1.38 -14.53 16.40
CA ASP A 277 0.63 -15.63 17.01
C ASP A 277 1.51 -16.41 18.00
N ARG A 278 2.74 -16.75 17.64
CA ARG A 278 3.72 -17.46 18.49
C ARG A 278 4.09 -16.68 19.76
N LEU A 279 4.10 -15.37 19.67
CA LEU A 279 4.39 -14.49 20.82
C LEU A 279 3.16 -14.23 21.72
N GLY A 280 1.99 -14.77 21.37
CA GLY A 280 0.75 -14.56 22.13
C GLY A 280 0.17 -13.14 22.01
N LEU A 281 0.54 -12.40 20.95
CA LEU A 281 0.11 -11.01 20.74
C LEU A 281 -1.16 -10.88 19.91
N LYS A 282 -1.62 -11.99 19.27
CA LYS A 282 -2.75 -12.01 18.32
C LYS A 282 -4.01 -11.37 18.90
N GLU A 283 -4.39 -11.75 20.12
CA GLU A 283 -5.68 -11.38 20.71
C GLU A 283 -5.78 -9.87 21.03
N ASN A 284 -4.67 -9.21 21.26
CA ASN A 284 -4.62 -7.76 21.57
C ASN A 284 -3.92 -6.95 20.47
N THR A 285 -4.05 -7.39 19.21
CA THR A 285 -3.45 -6.65 18.07
C THR A 285 -4.47 -6.42 16.98
N LEU A 286 -4.69 -5.14 16.66
CA LEU A 286 -5.34 -4.71 15.44
C LEU A 286 -4.36 -4.87 14.27
N VAL A 287 -4.64 -5.79 13.36
CA VAL A 287 -3.86 -5.98 12.12
C VAL A 287 -4.63 -5.40 10.96
N VAL A 288 -4.02 -4.48 10.22
CA VAL A 288 -4.55 -3.91 8.97
C VAL A 288 -3.59 -4.23 7.84
N PHE A 289 -4.07 -4.95 6.83
CA PHE A 289 -3.37 -5.16 5.57
C PHE A 289 -4.02 -4.35 4.47
N THR A 290 -3.23 -3.56 3.71
CA THR A 290 -3.73 -2.74 2.61
C THR A 290 -2.63 -2.41 1.58
N SER A 291 -2.97 -1.58 0.59
CA SER A 291 -2.05 -0.98 -0.39
C SER A 291 -2.23 0.54 -0.43
N ASP A 292 -1.23 1.24 -0.93
CA ASP A 292 -1.36 2.68 -1.19
C ASP A 292 -2.13 2.99 -2.49
N HIS A 293 -1.99 2.16 -3.53
CA HIS A 293 -2.75 2.21 -4.79
C HIS A 293 -2.56 0.88 -5.56
N GLY A 294 -3.28 0.74 -6.67
CA GLY A 294 -3.12 -0.40 -7.58
C GLY A 294 -2.15 -0.13 -8.74
N GLU A 295 -2.31 -0.94 -9.80
CA GLU A 295 -1.50 -0.94 -11.04
C GLU A 295 -2.40 -1.30 -12.22
N MET A 296 -2.35 -0.56 -13.31
CA MET A 296 -3.13 -0.88 -14.53
C MET A 296 -2.71 -2.19 -15.17
N LEU A 297 -1.42 -2.53 -15.13
CA LEU A 297 -0.84 -3.82 -15.51
C LEU A 297 -1.31 -4.34 -16.88
N GLY A 298 -1.47 -3.43 -17.86
CA GLY A 298 -1.94 -3.71 -19.20
C GLY A 298 -3.46 -3.65 -19.38
N ASP A 299 -4.25 -3.50 -18.32
CA ASP A 299 -5.68 -3.25 -18.47
C ASP A 299 -5.91 -1.95 -19.22
N LEU A 300 -6.87 -1.94 -20.14
CA LEU A 300 -7.14 -0.84 -21.08
C LEU A 300 -5.91 -0.44 -21.92
N ASP A 301 -4.98 -1.37 -22.14
CA ASP A 301 -3.67 -1.15 -22.75
C ASP A 301 -2.77 -0.13 -21.99
N THR A 302 -3.07 0.17 -20.72
CA THR A 302 -2.36 1.14 -19.88
C THR A 302 -1.52 0.46 -18.79
N TYR A 303 -0.52 1.17 -18.27
CA TYR A 303 0.39 0.70 -17.23
C TYR A 303 0.53 1.74 -16.13
N GLN A 304 1.05 1.31 -14.98
CA GLN A 304 1.21 2.12 -13.78
C GLN A 304 -0.13 2.55 -13.16
N LYS A 305 -0.11 3.61 -12.43
CA LYS A 305 -1.16 4.21 -11.60
C LYS A 305 -1.64 5.54 -12.19
N PHE A 306 -2.07 6.47 -11.36
CA PHE A 306 -2.52 7.83 -11.71
C PHE A 306 -3.93 7.92 -12.32
N LEU A 307 -4.60 6.81 -12.50
CA LEU A 307 -5.88 6.74 -13.22
C LEU A 307 -7.05 6.46 -12.27
N PRO A 308 -8.27 6.92 -12.61
CA PRO A 308 -9.45 6.71 -11.77
C PRO A 308 -10.03 5.31 -11.84
N TYR A 309 -9.47 4.43 -12.67
CA TYR A 309 -9.96 3.06 -12.86
C TYR A 309 -9.67 2.17 -11.66
N ASP A 310 -10.51 1.16 -11.42
CA ASP A 310 -10.40 0.29 -10.25
C ASP A 310 -9.05 -0.44 -10.17
N ALA A 311 -8.47 -0.82 -11.30
CA ALA A 311 -7.13 -1.41 -11.33
C ALA A 311 -6.05 -0.52 -10.69
N SER A 312 -6.20 0.81 -10.79
CA SER A 312 -5.29 1.80 -10.19
C SER A 312 -5.73 2.28 -8.81
N ALA A 313 -7.04 2.47 -8.60
CA ALA A 313 -7.56 3.17 -7.42
C ALA A 313 -8.15 2.24 -6.34
N LYS A 314 -8.67 1.07 -6.71
CA LYS A 314 -9.21 0.09 -5.75
C LYS A 314 -8.09 -0.73 -5.14
N ILE A 315 -8.03 -0.74 -3.80
CA ILE A 315 -6.98 -1.41 -3.04
C ILE A 315 -7.56 -2.57 -2.23
N PRO A 316 -6.78 -3.62 -1.89
CA PRO A 316 -7.18 -4.57 -0.88
C PRO A 316 -7.21 -3.90 0.50
N MET A 317 -8.18 -4.28 1.34
CA MET A 317 -8.16 -3.94 2.75
C MET A 317 -8.73 -5.11 3.55
N VAL A 318 -7.87 -5.72 4.37
CA VAL A 318 -8.20 -6.85 5.23
C VAL A 318 -7.82 -6.50 6.65
N VAL A 319 -8.74 -6.69 7.59
CA VAL A 319 -8.56 -6.30 8.98
C VAL A 319 -8.84 -7.48 9.89
N ARG A 320 -7.90 -7.80 10.78
CA ARG A 320 -8.12 -8.75 11.88
C ARG A 320 -8.04 -7.99 13.21
N TYR A 321 -9.11 -8.09 13.98
CA TYR A 321 -9.14 -7.54 15.33
C TYR A 321 -10.08 -8.38 16.18
N PRO A 322 -9.56 -9.36 16.92
CA PRO A 322 -10.38 -10.27 17.74
C PRO A 322 -11.30 -9.53 18.69
N GLY A 323 -12.58 -9.94 18.74
CA GLY A 323 -13.59 -9.29 19.56
C GLY A 323 -14.24 -8.04 18.95
N HIS A 324 -13.67 -7.43 17.92
CA HIS A 324 -14.17 -6.21 17.24
C HIS A 324 -14.70 -6.50 15.84
N VAL A 325 -14.13 -7.46 15.13
CA VAL A 325 -14.62 -7.94 13.83
C VAL A 325 -14.94 -9.42 13.89
N LYS A 326 -15.94 -9.87 13.13
CA LYS A 326 -16.28 -11.28 13.06
C LYS A 326 -15.38 -11.99 12.05
N PRO A 327 -14.85 -13.18 12.38
CA PRO A 327 -14.11 -14.01 11.43
C PRO A 327 -14.91 -14.27 10.16
N GLY A 328 -14.27 -14.06 8.99
CA GLY A 328 -14.88 -14.21 7.67
C GLY A 328 -15.89 -13.15 7.28
N GLU A 329 -15.98 -12.04 8.01
CA GLU A 329 -16.89 -10.93 7.71
C GLU A 329 -16.50 -10.24 6.40
N ARG A 330 -17.51 -9.77 5.66
CA ARG A 330 -17.33 -8.93 4.46
C ARG A 330 -18.15 -7.65 4.62
N ARG A 331 -17.52 -6.52 4.38
CA ARG A 331 -18.14 -5.20 4.49
C ARG A 331 -18.13 -4.50 3.15
N SER A 332 -19.31 -4.09 2.67
CA SER A 332 -19.48 -3.49 1.35
C SER A 332 -19.50 -1.96 1.34
N TYR A 333 -19.53 -1.29 2.47
CA TYR A 333 -19.46 0.18 2.51
C TYR A 333 -18.07 0.71 2.10
N PHE A 334 -18.05 1.95 1.62
CA PHE A 334 -16.80 2.59 1.17
C PHE A 334 -15.88 2.91 2.33
N VAL A 335 -14.62 2.59 2.14
CA VAL A 335 -13.50 2.99 3.01
C VAL A 335 -12.33 3.46 2.16
N ASP A 336 -11.50 4.33 2.72
CA ASP A 336 -10.26 4.74 2.07
C ASP A 336 -9.12 4.95 3.08
N LEU A 337 -7.95 5.35 2.59
CA LEU A 337 -6.76 5.49 3.42
C LEU A 337 -6.89 6.60 4.48
N ASN A 338 -7.76 7.61 4.26
CA ASN A 338 -8.00 8.66 5.26
C ASN A 338 -8.73 8.13 6.51
N ASP A 339 -9.43 6.99 6.39
CA ASP A 339 -10.17 6.38 7.49
C ASP A 339 -9.25 5.70 8.52
N LEU A 340 -8.01 5.40 8.16
CA LEU A 340 -7.12 4.64 9.04
C LEU A 340 -6.59 5.46 10.21
N LEU A 341 -6.31 6.76 10.01
CA LEU A 341 -5.93 7.63 11.13
C LEU A 341 -7.01 7.68 12.22
N PRO A 342 -8.28 8.08 11.94
CA PRO A 342 -9.31 8.08 12.97
C PRO A 342 -9.55 6.68 13.55
N THR A 343 -9.41 5.61 12.77
CA THR A 343 -9.52 4.23 13.26
C THR A 343 -8.48 3.94 14.34
N PHE A 344 -7.23 4.23 14.07
CA PHE A 344 -6.14 3.95 15.03
C PHE A 344 -6.25 4.78 16.30
N LEU A 345 -6.67 6.04 16.18
CA LEU A 345 -6.84 6.92 17.34
C LEU A 345 -8.04 6.48 18.21
N ASP A 346 -9.17 6.15 17.59
CA ASP A 346 -10.36 5.66 18.31
C ASP A 346 -10.04 4.40 19.11
N GLU A 347 -9.36 3.42 18.49
CA GLU A 347 -8.98 2.17 19.17
C GLU A 347 -7.90 2.38 20.25
N ALA A 348 -7.05 3.38 20.09
CA ALA A 348 -6.09 3.78 21.11
C ALA A 348 -6.70 4.65 22.25
N GLY A 349 -7.95 5.10 22.08
CA GLY A 349 -8.60 6.03 23.01
C GLY A 349 -7.95 7.40 23.03
N LEU A 350 -7.52 7.90 21.86
CA LEU A 350 -6.84 9.18 21.65
C LEU A 350 -7.68 10.07 20.73
N GLU A 351 -7.56 11.39 20.94
CA GLU A 351 -8.21 12.40 20.12
C GLU A 351 -7.23 13.00 19.12
N TYR A 352 -7.76 13.41 17.96
CA TYR A 352 -6.96 14.13 16.98
C TYR A 352 -6.66 15.55 17.49
N PRO A 353 -5.38 15.96 17.53
CA PRO A 353 -4.96 17.16 18.29
C PRO A 353 -5.16 18.49 17.54
N ALA A 354 -5.86 18.54 16.42
CA ALA A 354 -5.97 19.74 15.60
C ALA A 354 -7.41 19.98 15.13
N ASP A 355 -7.76 21.26 14.91
CA ASP A 355 -9.06 21.70 14.37
C ASP A 355 -9.14 21.50 12.84
N TYR A 356 -8.90 20.29 12.38
CA TYR A 356 -9.14 19.91 11.00
C TYR A 356 -10.36 18.98 10.91
N ASP A 357 -11.25 19.27 9.96
CA ASP A 357 -12.30 18.34 9.59
C ASP A 357 -11.66 17.16 8.84
N LEU A 358 -11.50 16.05 9.53
CA LEU A 358 -11.02 14.81 8.91
C LEU A 358 -12.04 14.31 7.88
N PRO A 359 -11.64 14.04 6.63
CA PRO A 359 -12.54 13.49 5.62
C PRO A 359 -12.91 12.03 5.90
N GLY A 360 -12.05 11.32 6.66
CA GLY A 360 -12.23 9.94 7.09
C GLY A 360 -12.93 9.82 8.43
N GLU A 361 -13.43 8.63 8.71
CA GLU A 361 -13.98 8.21 10.00
C GLU A 361 -13.58 6.77 10.30
N SER A 362 -13.60 6.34 11.57
CA SER A 362 -13.22 4.99 11.94
C SER A 362 -13.96 3.93 11.14
N ILE A 363 -13.21 2.93 10.62
CA ILE A 363 -13.77 1.80 9.88
C ILE A 363 -14.65 0.88 10.74
N PHE A 364 -14.66 1.06 12.06
CA PHE A 364 -15.42 0.24 13.00
C PHE A 364 -16.77 0.83 13.41
N VAL A 365 -17.11 2.02 12.97
CA VAL A 365 -18.39 2.69 13.32
C VAL A 365 -19.62 1.92 12.77
N GLY A 366 -19.41 0.97 11.86
CA GLY A 366 -20.47 0.09 11.36
C GLY A 366 -21.60 0.85 10.69
N ASP A 367 -22.85 0.43 10.97
CA ASP A 367 -24.06 1.07 10.44
C ASP A 367 -24.26 2.53 10.90
N GLY A 368 -23.52 2.96 11.92
CA GLY A 368 -23.45 4.35 12.38
C GLY A 368 -22.54 5.24 11.53
N ARG A 369 -21.74 4.67 10.62
CA ARG A 369 -20.99 5.47 9.63
C ARG A 369 -21.96 6.41 8.92
N LYS A 370 -21.67 7.69 9.01
CA LYS A 370 -22.45 8.76 8.37
C LYS A 370 -22.53 8.49 6.88
N ASN A 371 -23.37 7.56 6.47
CA ASN A 371 -23.83 7.31 5.09
C ASN A 371 -22.86 7.82 4.01
N ARG A 372 -21.58 7.37 4.02
CA ARG A 372 -20.68 7.66 2.90
C ARG A 372 -21.23 7.00 1.65
N LYS A 373 -22.08 7.75 0.92
CA LYS A 373 -22.70 7.29 -0.32
C LYS A 373 -21.74 7.30 -1.48
N TYR A 374 -20.72 8.14 -1.39
CA TYR A 374 -19.79 8.38 -2.49
C TYR A 374 -18.36 8.23 -2.01
N GLN A 375 -17.57 7.51 -2.78
CA GLN A 375 -16.14 7.53 -2.68
C GLN A 375 -15.59 8.62 -3.57
N TYR A 376 -14.88 9.56 -2.98
CA TYR A 376 -14.15 10.61 -3.70
C TYR A 376 -12.70 10.19 -3.93
N MET A 377 -12.20 10.47 -5.13
CA MET A 377 -10.79 10.26 -5.51
C MET A 377 -10.36 11.42 -6.39
N GLU A 378 -9.08 11.78 -6.32
CA GLU A 378 -8.51 12.84 -7.16
C GLU A 378 -7.05 12.55 -7.50
N HIS A 379 -6.57 13.16 -8.58
CA HIS A 379 -5.15 13.18 -8.91
C HIS A 379 -4.82 14.33 -9.85
N GLN A 380 -3.58 14.84 -9.73
CA GLN A 380 -3.02 15.79 -10.66
C GLN A 380 -1.63 15.34 -11.06
N ARG A 381 -1.37 15.27 -12.37
CA ARG A 381 -0.04 14.99 -12.92
C ARG A 381 0.24 15.92 -14.08
N ASN A 382 1.35 16.65 -14.00
CA ASN A 382 1.65 17.73 -14.94
C ASN A 382 0.47 18.73 -14.99
N ASN A 383 -0.07 19.00 -16.18
CA ASN A 383 -1.25 19.86 -16.37
C ASN A 383 -2.57 19.06 -16.46
N LYS A 384 -2.55 17.75 -16.16
CA LYS A 384 -3.72 16.87 -16.22
C LYS A 384 -4.22 16.60 -14.83
N ARG A 385 -5.47 16.97 -14.60
CA ARG A 385 -6.15 16.77 -13.33
C ARG A 385 -7.47 16.06 -13.56
N TRP A 386 -7.81 15.17 -12.67
CA TRP A 386 -9.14 14.59 -12.59
C TRP A 386 -9.63 14.50 -11.15
N CYS A 387 -10.96 14.49 -11.00
CA CYS A 387 -11.62 14.05 -9.78
C CYS A 387 -12.72 13.06 -10.13
N CYS A 388 -13.00 12.16 -9.21
CA CYS A 388 -13.94 11.08 -9.40
C CYS A 388 -14.86 10.95 -8.19
N LEU A 389 -16.17 10.79 -8.48
CA LEU A 389 -17.15 10.34 -7.51
C LEU A 389 -17.70 9.00 -7.94
N ARG A 390 -17.73 8.05 -7.01
CA ARG A 390 -18.31 6.73 -7.20
C ARG A 390 -19.35 6.45 -6.13
N ASP A 391 -20.52 5.93 -6.53
CA ASP A 391 -21.49 5.27 -5.65
C ASP A 391 -21.51 3.75 -5.92
N GLU A 392 -22.51 3.03 -5.44
CA GLU A 392 -22.63 1.57 -5.62
C GLU A 392 -22.78 1.17 -7.09
N ARG A 393 -23.37 2.03 -7.93
CA ARG A 393 -23.69 1.74 -9.33
C ARG A 393 -22.92 2.57 -10.33
N TYR A 394 -22.71 3.85 -10.04
CA TYR A 394 -22.13 4.77 -11.00
C TYR A 394 -20.75 5.26 -10.56
N LYS A 395 -19.89 5.47 -11.54
CA LYS A 395 -18.60 6.12 -11.37
C LYS A 395 -18.48 7.26 -12.38
N TYR A 396 -18.48 8.48 -11.89
CA TYR A 396 -18.32 9.69 -12.69
C TYR A 396 -16.92 10.26 -12.52
N VAL A 397 -16.26 10.54 -13.64
CA VAL A 397 -14.94 11.14 -13.67
C VAL A 397 -14.98 12.43 -14.45
N TYR A 398 -14.60 13.51 -13.78
CA TYR A 398 -14.38 14.81 -14.39
C TYR A 398 -12.88 15.00 -14.65
N TYR A 399 -12.53 15.27 -15.90
CA TYR A 399 -11.16 15.59 -16.32
C TYR A 399 -11.06 17.08 -16.63
N TYR A 400 -10.05 17.74 -16.09
CA TYR A 400 -9.82 19.15 -16.42
C TYR A 400 -9.23 19.27 -17.84
N GLY A 401 -10.02 19.85 -18.75
CA GLY A 401 -9.62 20.05 -20.14
C GLY A 401 -9.68 18.79 -21.03
N ASP A 402 -10.44 17.79 -20.62
CA ASP A 402 -10.71 16.57 -21.40
C ASP A 402 -12.17 16.12 -21.21
N ASP A 403 -12.64 15.17 -22.01
CA ASP A 403 -14.02 14.66 -21.95
C ASP A 403 -14.29 13.90 -20.65
N GLU A 404 -15.46 14.16 -20.06
CA GLU A 404 -15.94 13.48 -18.87
C GLU A 404 -16.29 12.02 -19.16
N GLN A 405 -16.20 11.16 -18.15
CA GLN A 405 -16.59 9.76 -18.27
C GLN A 405 -17.62 9.38 -17.19
N LEU A 406 -18.64 8.64 -17.58
CA LEU A 406 -19.63 8.03 -16.68
C LEU A 406 -19.67 6.53 -16.95
N PHE A 407 -19.47 5.73 -15.90
CA PHE A 407 -19.51 4.28 -15.94
C PHE A 407 -20.74 3.78 -15.16
N ASP A 408 -21.49 2.82 -15.72
CA ASP A 408 -22.46 1.97 -15.02
C ASP A 408 -21.73 0.67 -14.65
N LEU A 409 -21.50 0.43 -13.34
CA LEU A 409 -20.57 -0.57 -12.78
C LEU A 409 -21.20 -1.96 -12.67
#